data_875df050add0d00fada6074faac9a733
#
_entry.id   875df050add0d00fada6074faac9a733
#
_cell.length_a   1.000
_cell.length_b   1.000
_cell.length_c   1.000
_cell.angle_alpha   90.00
_cell.angle_beta   90.00
_cell.angle_gamma   90.00
#
_symmetry.space_group_name_H-M   'P 1'
#
loop_
_entity.id
_entity.type
_entity.pdbx_description
1 polymer ?
#
loop_
_entity_poly.entity_id
_entity_poly.type
_entity_poly.pdbx_seq_one_letter_code
_entity_poly.pdbx_strand_id
1 'polypeptide(L)'
;MNTKLFPTLATLAATLGMIAFQSPAKAFNFTTNLTTPGVPDAKSDIWLKSVTYGGKTTSDFAFVKAVDIINNTPVKSDLNPNTQTSNPEDNTKSNDNSGAASTDKGDKASSPIVNGKAVDVSGINNPTGSEMAAYLGNNNLNNIIDTEDGGSFKLNLSFTKAVANLFFWERGMNSTIRVQALDAMGNLIGKLLTLNSSSWGQAGYSINTQEIGGSQQVGAWGVSLADLGVSGPISSIQISTLGSLGDNGPDFKVIGESEPVPEPMTMAGLALGISGTIAARRRRANKTA
;
A
#
# COMPACT_ATOMS: atom_id res chain seq x y z
N MET A 1 -6.59 21.89 -76.65
CA MET A 1 -7.02 21.16 -75.41
C MET A 1 -5.87 21.24 -74.40
N ASN A 2 -5.93 22.16 -73.46
CA ASN A 2 -4.88 22.34 -72.45
C ASN A 2 -5.43 21.86 -71.11
N THR A 3 -4.97 20.67 -70.66
CA THR A 3 -5.26 20.14 -69.35
C THR A 3 -4.24 20.67 -68.33
N LYS A 4 -4.72 21.51 -67.40
CA LYS A 4 -3.93 21.99 -66.25
C LYS A 4 -3.97 20.93 -65.14
N LEU A 5 -2.82 20.32 -64.83
CA LEU A 5 -2.62 19.51 -63.61
C LEU A 5 -2.49 20.45 -62.41
N PHE A 6 -3.32 20.23 -61.37
CA PHE A 6 -3.14 20.84 -60.05
C PHE A 6 -2.34 19.87 -59.17
N PRO A 7 -1.29 20.32 -58.49
CA PRO A 7 -0.61 19.47 -57.51
C PRO A 7 -1.38 19.52 -56.17
N THR A 8 -1.81 18.36 -55.73
CA THR A 8 -2.38 18.16 -54.39
C THR A 8 -1.25 18.18 -53.36
N LEU A 9 -1.24 19.21 -52.52
CA LEU A 9 -0.29 19.32 -51.39
C LEU A 9 -0.78 18.40 -50.26
N ALA A 10 -0.13 17.25 -50.08
CA ALA A 10 -0.36 16.38 -48.94
C ALA A 10 0.42 16.91 -47.73
N THR A 11 -0.30 17.47 -46.77
CA THR A 11 0.28 17.93 -45.48
C THR A 11 0.47 16.71 -44.60
N LEU A 12 1.70 16.23 -44.47
CA LEU A 12 2.11 15.19 -43.54
C LEU A 12 2.23 15.82 -42.15
N ALA A 13 1.22 15.61 -41.28
CA ALA A 13 1.30 15.98 -39.88
C ALA A 13 2.19 14.96 -39.14
N ALA A 14 3.43 15.30 -38.90
CA ALA A 14 4.32 14.53 -38.05
C ALA A 14 3.91 14.75 -36.59
N THR A 15 3.18 13.79 -36.01
CA THR A 15 3.01 13.68 -34.55
C THR A 15 4.32 13.20 -33.95
N LEU A 16 5.13 14.13 -33.44
CA LEU A 16 6.23 13.78 -32.52
C LEU A 16 5.59 13.21 -31.23
N GLY A 17 5.53 11.90 -31.13
CA GLY A 17 5.28 11.24 -29.87
C GLY A 17 6.46 11.55 -28.94
N MET A 18 6.24 12.38 -27.93
CA MET A 18 7.18 12.50 -26.82
C MET A 18 7.25 11.13 -26.12
N ILE A 19 8.28 10.35 -26.43
CA ILE A 19 8.67 9.21 -25.61
C ILE A 19 9.24 9.83 -24.34
N ALA A 20 8.39 9.99 -23.33
CA ALA A 20 8.85 10.29 -21.99
C ALA A 20 9.72 9.08 -21.56
N PHE A 21 11.02 9.25 -21.54
CA PHE A 21 11.92 8.34 -20.84
C PHE A 21 11.56 8.44 -19.36
N GLN A 22 10.66 7.58 -18.93
CA GLN A 22 10.43 7.38 -17.50
C GLN A 22 11.72 6.78 -16.94
N SER A 23 12.45 7.57 -16.17
CA SER A 23 13.49 7.03 -15.30
C SER A 23 12.89 5.87 -14.53
N PRO A 24 13.62 4.76 -14.32
CA PRO A 24 13.12 3.69 -13.48
C PRO A 24 12.75 4.31 -12.13
N ALA A 25 11.47 4.34 -11.84
CA ALA A 25 10.97 4.84 -10.58
C ALA A 25 11.61 3.97 -9.50
N LYS A 26 12.35 4.58 -8.62
CA LYS A 26 12.89 3.93 -7.42
C LYS A 26 11.84 4.11 -6.34
N ALA A 27 11.42 3.01 -5.72
CA ALA A 27 10.76 3.06 -4.44
C ALA A 27 11.49 4.08 -3.56
N PHE A 28 10.76 4.87 -2.79
CA PHE A 28 11.28 6.08 -2.15
C PHE A 28 11.29 5.97 -0.63
N ASN A 29 12.25 6.63 -0.01
CA ASN A 29 12.27 6.80 1.43
C ASN A 29 11.25 7.86 1.86
N PHE A 30 10.63 7.64 3.01
CA PHE A 30 9.76 8.60 3.65
C PHE A 30 9.98 8.68 5.16
N THR A 31 9.56 9.78 5.76
CA THR A 31 9.56 9.96 7.22
C THR A 31 8.18 9.67 7.77
N THR A 32 8.12 8.81 8.77
CA THR A 32 6.91 8.51 9.54
C THR A 32 6.74 9.56 10.64
N ASN A 33 5.68 10.36 10.57
CA ASN A 33 5.36 11.34 11.60
C ASN A 33 4.25 10.78 12.50
N LEU A 34 4.56 10.62 13.79
CA LEU A 34 3.63 10.07 14.77
C LEU A 34 2.82 11.17 15.46
N THR A 35 1.67 10.80 16.01
CA THR A 35 0.82 11.73 16.76
C THR A 35 1.47 12.14 18.07
N THR A 36 2.13 11.20 18.76
CA THR A 36 2.87 11.45 19.98
C THR A 36 4.33 11.74 19.66
N PRO A 37 4.89 12.88 20.08
CA PRO A 37 6.30 13.18 19.90
C PRO A 37 7.20 12.22 20.68
N GLY A 38 8.38 11.94 20.12
CA GLY A 38 9.38 11.07 20.74
C GLY A 38 9.27 9.61 20.29
N VAL A 39 10.00 8.73 20.97
CA VAL A 39 9.95 7.27 20.69
C VAL A 39 8.75 6.68 21.42
N PRO A 40 7.79 6.08 20.71
CA PRO A 40 6.61 5.49 21.35
C PRO A 40 6.98 4.24 22.15
N ASP A 41 6.14 3.89 23.13
CA ASP A 41 6.21 2.58 23.76
C ASP A 41 5.90 1.50 22.70
N ALA A 42 6.85 0.59 22.51
CA ALA A 42 6.77 -0.45 21.47
C ALA A 42 5.58 -1.42 21.65
N LYS A 43 4.96 -1.44 22.82
CA LYS A 43 3.82 -2.30 23.17
C LYS A 43 2.46 -1.60 23.12
N SER A 44 2.45 -0.28 22.87
CA SER A 44 1.24 0.56 22.90
C SER A 44 0.82 1.01 21.51
N ASP A 45 -0.27 1.75 21.44
CA ASP A 45 -0.71 2.36 20.19
C ASP A 45 0.35 3.30 19.60
N ILE A 46 0.62 3.12 18.32
CA ILE A 46 1.56 3.94 17.55
C ILE A 46 0.79 4.62 16.43
N TRP A 47 0.20 5.78 16.72
CA TRP A 47 -0.69 6.45 15.78
C TRP A 47 0.07 7.25 14.73
N LEU A 48 -0.12 6.89 13.46
CA LEU A 48 0.37 7.67 12.33
C LEU A 48 -0.39 8.99 12.24
N LYS A 49 0.35 10.10 12.17
CA LYS A 49 -0.18 11.44 11.93
C LYS A 49 -0.08 11.82 10.47
N SER A 50 1.10 11.67 9.89
CA SER A 50 1.38 12.02 8.49
C SER A 50 2.64 11.30 8.00
N VAL A 51 2.84 11.35 6.68
CA VAL A 51 4.05 10.87 6.01
C VAL A 51 4.68 12.04 5.26
N THR A 52 6.02 12.18 5.34
CA THR A 52 6.78 13.19 4.61
C THR A 52 7.75 12.53 3.64
N TYR A 53 7.68 12.88 2.36
CA TYR A 53 8.57 12.40 1.31
C TYR A 53 8.67 13.44 0.19
N GLY A 54 9.79 13.52 -0.50
CA GLY A 54 9.99 14.42 -1.65
C GLY A 54 9.66 15.89 -1.36
N GLY A 55 9.80 16.35 -0.11
CA GLY A 55 9.42 17.71 0.31
C GLY A 55 7.91 17.91 0.54
N LYS A 56 7.08 16.89 0.37
CA LYS A 56 5.63 16.90 0.59
C LYS A 56 5.29 16.18 1.89
N THR A 57 4.28 16.67 2.61
CA THR A 57 3.67 15.98 3.75
C THR A 57 2.21 15.68 3.45
N THR A 58 1.79 14.43 3.64
CA THR A 58 0.41 14.00 3.48
C THR A 58 -0.14 13.39 4.76
N SER A 59 -1.42 13.64 5.02
CA SER A 59 -2.23 13.00 6.07
C SER A 59 -3.56 12.49 5.51
N ASP A 60 -3.77 12.60 4.20
CA ASP A 60 -4.94 12.04 3.53
C ASP A 60 -4.62 10.61 3.08
N PHE A 61 -5.13 9.65 3.84
CA PHE A 61 -4.84 8.25 3.68
C PHE A 61 -6.01 7.46 3.12
N ALA A 62 -5.68 6.44 2.34
CA ALA A 62 -6.55 5.36 1.94
C ALA A 62 -6.19 4.11 2.76
N PHE A 63 -7.09 3.69 3.63
CA PHE A 63 -6.89 2.49 4.45
C PHE A 63 -7.42 1.25 3.73
N VAL A 64 -6.92 0.08 4.11
CA VAL A 64 -7.46 -1.20 3.65
C VAL A 64 -8.89 -1.35 4.19
N LYS A 65 -9.84 -1.62 3.30
CA LYS A 65 -11.26 -1.84 3.66
C LYS A 65 -11.71 -3.29 3.52
N ALA A 66 -10.99 -4.07 2.72
CA ALA A 66 -11.28 -5.48 2.50
C ALA A 66 -10.00 -6.25 2.16
N VAL A 67 -9.95 -7.49 2.59
CA VAL A 67 -8.88 -8.45 2.26
C VAL A 67 -9.53 -9.73 1.74
N ASP A 68 -9.14 -10.14 0.53
CA ASP A 68 -9.46 -11.46 -0.01
C ASP A 68 -8.25 -12.36 0.15
N ILE A 69 -8.39 -13.41 0.93
CA ILE A 69 -7.34 -14.40 1.17
C ILE A 69 -7.34 -15.39 -0.01
N ILE A 70 -6.39 -15.21 -0.94
CA ILE A 70 -6.25 -16.10 -2.10
C ILE A 70 -5.52 -17.38 -1.69
N ASN A 71 -4.52 -17.25 -0.82
CA ASN A 71 -3.79 -18.34 -0.22
C ASN A 71 -3.28 -17.92 1.15
N ASN A 72 -3.33 -18.83 2.11
CA ASN A 72 -2.70 -18.68 3.42
C ASN A 72 -2.29 -20.08 3.87
N THR A 73 -1.05 -20.48 3.56
CA THR A 73 -0.56 -21.83 3.80
C THR A 73 -0.48 -22.10 5.29
N PRO A 74 -1.07 -23.19 5.80
CA PRO A 74 -0.88 -23.57 7.18
C PRO A 74 0.59 -23.84 7.47
N VAL A 75 1.11 -23.24 8.55
CA VAL A 75 2.46 -23.46 9.05
C VAL A 75 2.40 -23.85 10.52
N LYS A 76 3.43 -24.48 11.03
CA LYS A 76 3.58 -24.63 12.47
C LYS A 76 3.99 -23.28 13.03
N SER A 77 3.27 -22.83 14.04
CA SER A 77 3.64 -21.65 14.79
C SER A 77 5.11 -21.72 15.23
N ASP A 78 5.80 -20.61 15.10
CA ASP A 78 7.25 -20.47 15.37
C ASP A 78 7.58 -20.43 16.87
N LEU A 79 6.64 -20.81 17.71
CA LEU A 79 6.86 -20.95 19.15
C LEU A 79 8.06 -21.84 19.41
N ASN A 80 9.15 -21.19 19.76
CA ASN A 80 10.27 -21.89 20.35
C ASN A 80 9.81 -22.58 21.65
N PRO A 81 9.67 -23.91 21.65
CA PRO A 81 9.23 -24.64 22.86
C PRO A 81 10.17 -24.42 24.05
N ASN A 82 11.35 -23.84 23.82
CA ASN A 82 12.34 -23.52 24.85
C ASN A 82 12.18 -22.11 25.45
N THR A 83 11.44 -21.22 24.79
CA THR A 83 11.15 -19.89 25.29
C THR A 83 9.71 -19.75 25.80
N GLN A 84 9.06 -20.84 26.15
CA GLN A 84 7.78 -20.86 26.87
C GLN A 84 7.85 -19.99 28.15
N THR A 85 8.13 -18.72 27.96
CA THR A 85 7.69 -17.75 28.93
C THR A 85 6.18 -17.82 28.88
N SER A 86 5.59 -18.02 30.00
CA SER A 86 4.16 -18.03 30.25
C SER A 86 3.58 -16.64 29.96
N ASN A 87 3.69 -16.19 28.71
CA ASN A 87 2.99 -15.00 28.26
C ASN A 87 1.53 -15.40 28.03
N PRO A 88 0.57 -14.95 28.86
CA PRO A 88 -0.83 -15.32 28.69
C PRO A 88 -1.43 -14.83 27.38
N GLU A 89 -0.70 -13.98 26.66
CA GLU A 89 -1.09 -13.37 25.37
C GLU A 89 -0.56 -14.14 24.16
N ASP A 90 0.30 -15.12 24.39
CA ASP A 90 0.79 -16.01 23.37
C ASP A 90 -0.28 -17.08 23.06
N ASN A 91 -1.18 -16.75 22.16
CA ASN A 91 -2.20 -17.65 21.63
C ASN A 91 -1.63 -18.76 20.74
N THR A 92 -0.35 -18.68 20.43
CA THR A 92 0.35 -19.63 19.58
C THR A 92 0.74 -20.90 20.34
N LYS A 93 0.33 -21.04 21.62
CA LYS A 93 0.55 -22.25 22.43
C LYS A 93 -0.19 -23.50 21.95
N SER A 94 -1.08 -23.38 21.00
CA SER A 94 -1.65 -24.54 20.37
C SER A 94 -0.65 -25.07 19.34
N ASN A 95 -0.40 -26.36 19.33
CA ASN A 95 0.24 -27.07 18.22
C ASN A 95 -0.63 -26.99 16.95
N ASP A 96 -1.52 -26.01 16.87
CA ASP A 96 -2.46 -25.81 15.80
C ASP A 96 -1.76 -25.12 14.64
N ASN A 97 -2.07 -25.54 13.45
CA ASN A 97 -1.58 -24.91 12.25
C ASN A 97 -2.12 -23.47 12.19
N SER A 98 -1.25 -22.49 12.36
CA SER A 98 -1.59 -21.10 12.05
C SER A 98 -1.55 -20.88 10.53
N GLY A 99 -2.25 -19.88 10.03
CA GLY A 99 -2.01 -19.40 8.68
C GLY A 99 -0.64 -18.73 8.59
N ALA A 100 0.01 -18.81 7.43
CA ALA A 100 1.28 -18.12 7.20
C ALA A 100 1.17 -16.60 7.43
N ALA A 101 0.01 -16.02 7.20
CA ALA A 101 -0.33 -14.65 7.61
C ALA A 101 -1.37 -14.72 8.74
N SER A 102 -1.05 -14.13 9.87
CA SER A 102 -1.89 -13.96 11.05
C SER A 102 -2.05 -12.49 11.40
N THR A 103 -2.61 -12.16 12.55
CA THR A 103 -2.69 -10.77 13.01
C THR A 103 -1.96 -10.63 14.34
N ASP A 104 -1.27 -9.52 14.52
CA ASP A 104 -0.59 -9.24 15.77
C ASP A 104 -0.53 -7.74 16.11
N LYS A 105 -0.22 -7.45 17.38
CA LYS A 105 -0.06 -6.09 17.92
C LYS A 105 0.74 -6.13 19.22
N GLY A 106 1.23 -4.98 19.66
CA GLY A 106 1.81 -4.84 20.99
C GLY A 106 0.77 -5.08 22.09
N ASP A 107 1.19 -5.63 23.24
CA ASP A 107 0.32 -6.08 24.31
C ASP A 107 -0.62 -5.02 24.91
N LYS A 108 -0.26 -3.74 24.78
CA LYS A 108 -1.08 -2.59 25.24
C LYS A 108 -1.72 -1.82 24.09
N ALA A 109 -1.56 -2.29 22.85
CA ALA A 109 -2.17 -1.64 21.72
C ALA A 109 -3.69 -1.92 21.67
N SER A 110 -4.44 -0.92 21.21
CA SER A 110 -5.89 -1.04 21.06
C SER A 110 -6.25 -2.05 19.99
N SER A 111 -7.19 -2.93 20.31
CA SER A 111 -7.72 -3.90 19.34
C SER A 111 -8.59 -3.21 18.30
N PRO A 112 -8.45 -3.54 17.01
CA PRO A 112 -9.37 -3.08 15.99
C PRO A 112 -10.78 -3.65 16.18
N ILE A 113 -11.77 -3.03 15.55
CA ILE A 113 -13.18 -3.37 15.70
C ILE A 113 -13.68 -4.07 14.43
N VAL A 114 -14.27 -5.26 14.58
CA VAL A 114 -14.96 -6.00 13.51
C VAL A 114 -16.40 -6.24 13.94
N ASN A 115 -17.35 -5.81 13.11
CA ASN A 115 -18.79 -5.95 13.39
C ASN A 115 -19.20 -5.42 14.78
N GLY A 116 -18.62 -4.31 15.22
CA GLY A 116 -18.89 -3.66 16.50
C GLY A 116 -18.26 -4.35 17.73
N LYS A 117 -17.41 -5.34 17.54
CA LYS A 117 -16.67 -6.03 18.60
C LYS A 117 -15.18 -5.85 18.41
N ALA A 118 -14.45 -5.68 19.51
CA ALA A 118 -13.00 -5.73 19.48
C ALA A 118 -12.52 -7.12 19.02
N VAL A 119 -11.55 -7.14 18.12
CA VAL A 119 -10.85 -8.35 17.74
C VAL A 119 -10.05 -8.87 18.94
N ASP A 120 -9.69 -10.13 18.96
CA ASP A 120 -8.93 -10.71 20.07
C ASP A 120 -7.64 -9.90 20.35
N VAL A 121 -7.37 -9.67 21.61
CA VAL A 121 -6.24 -8.86 22.07
C VAL A 121 -4.89 -9.52 21.82
N SER A 122 -4.87 -10.84 21.66
CA SER A 122 -3.66 -11.65 21.49
C SER A 122 -3.29 -11.93 20.03
N GLY A 123 -4.04 -11.36 19.08
CA GLY A 123 -3.90 -11.72 17.66
C GLY A 123 -4.75 -12.94 17.28
N ILE A 124 -4.79 -13.26 16.00
CA ILE A 124 -5.60 -14.36 15.44
C ILE A 124 -4.73 -15.17 14.48
N ASN A 125 -4.47 -16.44 14.83
CA ASN A 125 -3.64 -17.34 14.03
C ASN A 125 -4.21 -17.66 12.63
N ASN A 126 -5.52 -17.70 12.50
CA ASN A 126 -6.20 -17.96 11.23
C ASN A 126 -7.27 -16.87 10.98
N PRO A 127 -6.86 -15.63 10.74
CA PRO A 127 -7.80 -14.52 10.59
C PRO A 127 -8.61 -14.65 9.31
N THR A 128 -9.86 -14.22 9.40
CA THR A 128 -10.69 -13.96 8.24
C THR A 128 -10.21 -12.70 7.49
N GLY A 129 -10.63 -12.54 6.24
CA GLY A 129 -10.32 -11.31 5.51
C GLY A 129 -10.83 -10.03 6.18
N SER A 130 -11.97 -10.10 6.90
CA SER A 130 -12.50 -8.96 7.66
C SER A 130 -11.67 -8.62 8.89
N GLU A 131 -11.10 -9.60 9.56
CA GLU A 131 -10.18 -9.39 10.68
C GLU A 131 -8.86 -8.79 10.21
N MET A 132 -8.25 -9.34 9.15
CA MET A 132 -7.06 -8.74 8.52
C MET A 132 -7.33 -7.29 8.07
N ALA A 133 -8.51 -7.05 7.47
CA ALA A 133 -8.89 -5.70 7.06
C ALA A 133 -9.01 -4.74 8.26
N ALA A 134 -9.47 -5.20 9.41
CA ALA A 134 -9.54 -4.37 10.62
C ALA A 134 -8.15 -3.99 11.15
N TYR A 135 -7.19 -4.92 11.13
CA TYR A 135 -5.80 -4.64 11.50
C TYR A 135 -5.12 -3.66 10.54
N LEU A 136 -5.32 -3.82 9.24
CA LEU A 136 -4.73 -2.94 8.21
C LEU A 136 -5.52 -1.65 8.01
N GLY A 137 -6.79 -1.62 8.36
CA GLY A 137 -7.77 -0.57 8.02
C GLY A 137 -7.76 0.65 8.92
N ASN A 138 -6.72 0.86 9.70
CA ASN A 138 -6.59 1.98 10.64
C ASN A 138 -5.17 2.59 10.59
N ASN A 139 -4.98 3.71 11.26
CA ASN A 139 -3.69 4.39 11.34
C ASN A 139 -2.85 4.01 12.59
N ASN A 140 -3.23 2.96 13.32
CA ASN A 140 -2.39 2.40 14.38
C ASN A 140 -1.33 1.50 13.75
N LEU A 141 -0.09 1.94 13.75
CA LEU A 141 1.04 1.22 13.14
C LEU A 141 1.46 -0.02 13.94
N ASN A 142 0.92 -0.20 15.14
CA ASN A 142 1.13 -1.40 15.95
C ASN A 142 0.10 -2.52 15.64
N ASN A 143 -0.91 -2.26 14.81
CA ASN A 143 -1.81 -3.27 14.27
C ASN A 143 -1.26 -3.73 12.92
N ILE A 144 -0.53 -4.84 12.90
CA ILE A 144 0.18 -5.40 11.75
C ILE A 144 -0.44 -6.73 11.28
N ILE A 145 -0.08 -7.16 10.11
CA ILE A 145 -0.14 -8.58 9.74
C ILE A 145 1.21 -9.16 10.10
N ASP A 146 1.17 -10.16 10.98
CA ASP A 146 2.30 -10.95 11.40
C ASP A 146 2.40 -12.20 10.51
N THR A 147 3.59 -12.60 10.11
CA THR A 147 3.74 -13.72 9.17
C THR A 147 4.86 -14.67 9.57
N GLU A 148 4.52 -15.93 9.56
CA GLU A 148 5.42 -17.01 9.97
C GLU A 148 6.51 -17.30 8.94
N ASP A 149 7.72 -17.53 9.40
CA ASP A 149 8.83 -17.98 8.58
C ASP A 149 8.50 -19.30 7.85
N GLY A 150 8.93 -19.40 6.61
CA GLY A 150 8.71 -20.60 5.79
C GLY A 150 7.28 -20.75 5.25
N GLY A 151 6.34 -19.91 5.67
CA GLY A 151 4.98 -19.85 5.17
C GLY A 151 4.85 -19.11 3.84
N SER A 152 3.74 -19.33 3.15
CA SER A 152 3.38 -18.59 1.94
C SER A 152 1.97 -18.07 2.03
N PHE A 153 1.79 -16.80 1.72
CA PHE A 153 0.47 -16.21 1.60
C PHE A 153 0.32 -15.40 0.32
N LYS A 154 -0.93 -15.15 -0.05
CA LYS A 154 -1.33 -14.26 -1.12
C LYS A 154 -2.65 -13.59 -0.74
N LEU A 155 -2.61 -12.28 -0.59
CA LEU A 155 -3.73 -11.46 -0.14
C LEU A 155 -4.02 -10.38 -1.18
N ASN A 156 -5.29 -10.22 -1.59
CA ASN A 156 -5.74 -9.07 -2.35
C ASN A 156 -6.31 -8.04 -1.37
N LEU A 157 -5.73 -6.86 -1.36
CA LEU A 157 -6.12 -5.76 -0.48
C LEU A 157 -6.85 -4.70 -1.30
N SER A 158 -8.04 -4.31 -0.85
CA SER A 158 -8.80 -3.19 -1.43
C SER A 158 -8.80 -2.00 -0.49
N PHE A 159 -8.64 -0.79 -1.02
CA PHE A 159 -8.55 0.46 -0.26
C PHE A 159 -9.86 1.24 -0.21
N THR A 160 -10.04 2.07 0.81
CA THR A 160 -11.20 2.95 0.99
C THR A 160 -11.34 4.02 -0.10
N LYS A 161 -10.23 4.42 -0.71
CA LYS A 161 -10.12 5.42 -1.78
C LYS A 161 -9.11 4.94 -2.82
N ALA A 162 -9.10 5.56 -3.99
CA ALA A 162 -8.03 5.37 -4.96
C ALA A 162 -6.69 5.85 -4.40
N VAL A 163 -5.61 5.17 -4.74
CA VAL A 163 -4.28 5.32 -4.16
C VAL A 163 -3.31 5.89 -5.19
N ALA A 164 -2.57 6.92 -4.81
CA ALA A 164 -1.48 7.52 -5.59
C ALA A 164 -0.11 6.95 -5.24
N ASN A 165 0.13 6.62 -3.98
CA ASN A 165 1.32 5.97 -3.47
C ASN A 165 0.96 4.99 -2.36
N LEU A 166 1.85 4.05 -2.09
CA LEU A 166 1.73 3.09 -0.99
C LEU A 166 2.87 3.29 -0.01
N PHE A 167 2.56 3.24 1.27
CA PHE A 167 3.53 3.29 2.37
C PHE A 167 3.50 1.95 3.09
N PHE A 168 4.65 1.31 3.16
CA PHE A 168 4.85 0.05 3.85
C PHE A 168 5.69 0.26 5.10
N TRP A 169 5.32 -0.41 6.16
CA TRP A 169 6.12 -0.60 7.37
C TRP A 169 6.29 -2.09 7.60
N GLU A 170 7.46 -2.49 8.02
CA GLU A 170 7.81 -3.89 8.27
C GLU A 170 8.63 -3.99 9.55
N ARG A 171 8.22 -4.85 10.47
CA ARG A 171 8.87 -5.13 11.74
C ARG A 171 10.01 -6.12 11.53
N GLY A 172 11.22 -5.77 11.95
CA GLY A 172 12.41 -6.62 11.79
C GLY A 172 13.36 -6.14 10.71
N MET A 173 12.88 -5.51 9.64
CA MET A 173 13.68 -5.03 8.50
C MET A 173 14.46 -6.15 7.79
N ASN A 174 14.01 -7.39 7.88
CA ASN A 174 14.74 -8.56 7.43
C ASN A 174 13.99 -9.40 6.37
N SER A 175 12.75 -9.05 6.07
CA SER A 175 11.87 -9.87 5.25
C SER A 175 11.67 -9.32 3.84
N THR A 176 10.99 -10.13 3.01
CA THR A 176 10.68 -9.83 1.63
C THR A 176 9.17 -9.82 1.41
N ILE A 177 8.64 -8.69 0.91
CA ILE A 177 7.25 -8.52 0.48
C ILE A 177 7.21 -8.35 -1.03
N ARG A 178 6.28 -9.05 -1.70
CA ARG A 178 5.99 -8.86 -3.13
C ARG A 178 4.67 -8.14 -3.29
N VAL A 179 4.67 -7.11 -4.12
CA VAL A 179 3.49 -6.25 -4.36
C VAL A 179 3.23 -6.14 -5.84
N GLN A 180 1.97 -6.26 -6.25
CA GLN A 180 1.53 -6.00 -7.61
C GLN A 180 0.16 -5.31 -7.60
N ALA A 181 -0.08 -4.43 -8.55
CA ALA A 181 -1.35 -3.74 -8.69
C ALA A 181 -2.44 -4.69 -9.24
N LEU A 182 -3.69 -4.41 -8.86
CA LEU A 182 -4.88 -5.07 -9.40
C LEU A 182 -5.76 -4.05 -10.13
N ASP A 183 -6.39 -4.49 -11.23
CA ASP A 183 -7.45 -3.74 -11.89
C ASP A 183 -8.78 -3.84 -11.13
N ALA A 184 -9.82 -3.18 -11.63
CA ALA A 184 -11.16 -3.21 -11.03
C ALA A 184 -11.83 -4.59 -11.07
N MET A 185 -11.34 -5.50 -11.90
CA MET A 185 -11.83 -6.88 -12.01
C MET A 185 -11.01 -7.87 -11.17
N GLY A 186 -9.97 -7.38 -10.47
CA GLY A 186 -9.08 -8.20 -9.66
C GLY A 186 -7.95 -8.90 -10.44
N ASN A 187 -7.72 -8.53 -11.70
CA ASN A 187 -6.60 -9.06 -12.46
C ASN A 187 -5.31 -8.32 -12.12
N LEU A 188 -4.18 -9.05 -12.13
CA LEU A 188 -2.85 -8.47 -11.95
C LEU A 188 -2.51 -7.56 -13.12
N ILE A 189 -2.07 -6.32 -12.80
CA ILE A 189 -1.60 -5.34 -13.79
C ILE A 189 -0.23 -4.79 -13.40
N GLY A 190 0.44 -4.19 -14.37
CA GLY A 190 1.76 -3.59 -14.15
C GLY A 190 2.86 -4.61 -13.88
N LYS A 191 3.75 -4.29 -12.96
CA LYS A 191 4.94 -5.09 -12.61
C LYS A 191 4.84 -5.63 -11.19
N LEU A 192 5.35 -6.83 -10.99
CA LEU A 192 5.61 -7.36 -9.65
C LEU A 192 6.84 -6.63 -9.07
N LEU A 193 6.65 -5.95 -7.96
CA LEU A 193 7.71 -5.30 -7.19
C LEU A 193 8.08 -6.17 -6.00
N THR A 194 9.37 -6.29 -5.72
CA THR A 194 9.90 -7.02 -4.56
C THR A 194 10.59 -6.04 -3.62
N LEU A 195 10.07 -5.91 -2.41
CA LEU A 195 10.68 -5.19 -1.29
C LEU A 195 11.42 -6.21 -0.44
N ASN A 196 12.72 -6.11 -0.35
CA ASN A 196 13.57 -7.05 0.39
C ASN A 196 14.27 -6.37 1.56
N SER A 197 15.00 -7.13 2.35
CA SER A 197 15.70 -6.64 3.54
C SER A 197 16.62 -5.43 3.29
N SER A 198 17.19 -5.29 2.09
CA SER A 198 18.03 -4.13 1.74
C SER A 198 17.24 -2.87 1.39
N SER A 199 15.93 -2.98 1.29
CA SER A 199 15.03 -1.92 0.87
C SER A 199 14.61 -1.00 2.02
N TRP A 200 14.54 -1.54 3.25
CA TRP A 200 13.91 -0.87 4.37
C TRP A 200 14.78 0.27 4.95
N GLY A 201 14.25 1.49 4.92
CA GLY A 201 14.74 2.60 5.73
C GLY A 201 14.14 2.54 7.13
N GLN A 202 14.80 3.13 8.14
CA GLN A 202 14.29 3.14 9.51
C GLN A 202 13.04 4.03 9.65
N ALA A 203 11.97 3.50 10.24
CA ALA A 203 10.74 4.25 10.52
C ALA A 203 10.82 5.12 11.79
N GLY A 204 11.86 4.94 12.61
CA GLY A 204 12.10 5.71 13.83
C GLY A 204 11.36 5.20 15.08
N TYR A 205 10.80 4.00 15.03
CA TYR A 205 10.15 3.33 16.16
C TYR A 205 10.35 1.80 16.10
N SER A 206 9.94 1.11 17.18
CA SER A 206 9.98 -0.35 17.27
C SER A 206 8.62 -0.89 17.68
N ILE A 207 8.35 -2.16 17.37
CA ILE A 207 7.17 -2.91 17.82
C ILE A 207 7.63 -4.11 18.64
N ASN A 208 6.90 -4.40 19.72
CA ASN A 208 7.05 -5.60 20.52
C ASN A 208 5.71 -6.32 20.56
N THR A 209 5.60 -7.40 19.79
CA THR A 209 4.40 -8.24 19.74
C THR A 209 4.32 -9.22 20.91
N GLN A 210 5.40 -9.36 21.67
CA GLN A 210 5.61 -10.35 22.73
C GLN A 210 5.71 -11.81 22.27
N GLU A 211 5.54 -12.05 21.02
CA GLU A 211 5.71 -13.38 20.42
C GLU A 211 7.16 -13.84 20.50
N ILE A 212 8.09 -12.95 20.15
CA ILE A 212 9.52 -13.14 20.36
C ILE A 212 10.04 -12.18 21.42
N GLY A 213 11.09 -12.55 22.15
CA GLY A 213 11.64 -11.70 23.22
C GLY A 213 12.19 -10.37 22.73
N GLY A 214 11.59 -9.26 23.19
CA GLY A 214 12.06 -7.90 22.92
C GLY A 214 11.35 -7.19 21.79
N SER A 215 11.69 -5.90 21.60
CA SER A 215 11.16 -5.08 20.51
C SER A 215 12.06 -5.15 19.27
N GLN A 216 11.47 -5.15 18.10
CA GLN A 216 12.16 -5.07 16.83
C GLN A 216 11.96 -3.70 16.19
N GLN A 217 13.00 -3.20 15.51
CA GLN A 217 12.93 -1.97 14.75
C GLN A 217 12.00 -2.13 13.56
N VAL A 218 11.29 -1.07 13.22
CA VAL A 218 10.41 -1.03 12.06
C VAL A 218 11.09 -0.32 10.91
N GLY A 219 11.06 -0.95 9.75
CA GLY A 219 11.45 -0.37 8.48
C GLY A 219 10.29 0.34 7.80
N ALA A 220 10.62 1.27 6.90
CA ALA A 220 9.65 2.00 6.09
C ALA A 220 10.09 2.06 4.63
N TRP A 221 9.13 1.91 3.70
CA TRP A 221 9.39 2.01 2.26
C TRP A 221 8.16 2.52 1.50
N GLY A 222 8.36 3.55 0.68
CA GLY A 222 7.35 4.07 -0.22
C GLY A 222 7.39 3.43 -1.61
N VAL A 223 6.22 3.12 -2.15
CA VAL A 223 6.04 2.56 -3.49
C VAL A 223 5.15 3.49 -4.29
N SER A 224 5.65 3.99 -5.41
CA SER A 224 4.86 4.78 -6.35
C SER A 224 4.13 3.89 -7.36
N LEU A 225 3.08 4.43 -8.00
CA LEU A 225 2.40 3.74 -9.09
C LEU A 225 3.34 3.44 -10.26
N ALA A 226 4.34 4.31 -10.50
CA ALA A 226 5.35 4.09 -11.53
C ALA A 226 6.26 2.90 -11.22
N ASP A 227 6.58 2.63 -9.94
CA ASP A 227 7.31 1.43 -9.51
C ASP A 227 6.52 0.17 -9.85
N LEU A 228 5.20 0.22 -9.69
CA LEU A 228 4.29 -0.86 -10.07
C LEU A 228 4.02 -0.91 -11.58
N GLY A 229 4.56 0.03 -12.36
CA GLY A 229 4.35 0.10 -13.82
C GLY A 229 2.92 0.40 -14.23
N VAL A 230 2.17 1.15 -13.40
CA VAL A 230 0.81 1.61 -13.69
C VAL A 230 0.77 3.13 -13.83
N SER A 231 -0.09 3.64 -14.72
CA SER A 231 -0.14 5.06 -15.10
C SER A 231 -1.26 5.84 -14.43
N GLY A 232 -2.11 5.20 -13.65
CA GLY A 232 -3.24 5.85 -12.98
C GLY A 232 -3.52 5.27 -11.62
N PRO A 233 -4.37 5.95 -10.81
CA PRO A 233 -4.70 5.53 -9.46
C PRO A 233 -5.27 4.11 -9.44
N ILE A 234 -4.93 3.34 -8.40
CA ILE A 234 -5.41 1.99 -8.20
C ILE A 234 -6.27 1.92 -6.93
N SER A 235 -7.18 0.97 -6.89
CA SER A 235 -8.02 0.74 -5.71
C SER A 235 -7.63 -0.54 -4.96
N SER A 236 -6.76 -1.36 -5.54
CA SER A 236 -6.41 -2.66 -4.97
C SER A 236 -5.00 -3.09 -5.37
N ILE A 237 -4.38 -3.88 -4.50
CA ILE A 237 -3.08 -4.51 -4.71
C ILE A 237 -3.15 -5.98 -4.28
N GLN A 238 -2.26 -6.79 -4.82
CA GLN A 238 -1.94 -8.10 -4.27
C GLN A 238 -0.63 -8.04 -3.52
N ILE A 239 -0.60 -8.57 -2.30
CA ILE A 239 0.60 -8.77 -1.50
C ILE A 239 0.83 -10.27 -1.37
N SER A 240 2.09 -10.69 -1.46
CA SER A 240 2.44 -12.10 -1.32
C SER A 240 3.84 -12.31 -0.77
N THR A 241 4.05 -13.46 -0.16
CA THR A 241 5.36 -14.02 0.21
C THR A 241 5.44 -15.46 -0.24
N LEU A 242 6.66 -15.97 -0.38
CA LEU A 242 6.94 -17.33 -0.79
C LEU A 242 7.98 -17.93 0.16
N GLY A 243 7.56 -18.68 1.15
CA GLY A 243 8.43 -19.32 2.13
C GLY A 243 9.52 -20.18 1.49
N SER A 244 9.23 -20.82 0.34
CA SER A 244 10.20 -21.58 -0.43
C SER A 244 11.38 -20.76 -0.98
N LEU A 245 11.27 -19.43 -1.03
CA LEU A 245 12.33 -18.52 -1.45
C LEU A 245 13.06 -17.86 -0.27
N GLY A 246 12.73 -18.23 0.97
CA GLY A 246 13.34 -17.66 2.16
C GLY A 246 12.96 -16.20 2.39
N ASP A 247 11.69 -15.86 2.18
CA ASP A 247 11.19 -14.49 2.34
C ASP A 247 11.14 -14.00 3.79
N ASN A 248 11.38 -14.87 4.75
CA ASN A 248 11.53 -14.57 6.17
C ASN A 248 10.33 -13.78 6.72
N GLY A 249 9.15 -14.38 6.69
CA GLY A 249 7.89 -13.93 7.26
C GLY A 249 7.71 -12.42 7.49
N PRO A 250 7.26 -11.62 6.53
CA PRO A 250 7.19 -10.18 6.70
C PRO A 250 6.04 -9.76 7.63
N ASP A 251 6.37 -9.04 8.69
CA ASP A 251 5.42 -8.43 9.62
C ASP A 251 5.10 -7.02 9.17
N PHE A 252 3.94 -6.81 8.57
CA PHE A 252 3.74 -5.58 7.82
C PHE A 252 2.46 -4.81 8.13
N LYS A 253 2.55 -3.50 7.90
CA LYS A 253 1.44 -2.56 7.73
C LYS A 253 1.54 -1.90 6.37
N VAL A 254 0.40 -1.68 5.71
CA VAL A 254 0.34 -0.90 4.47
C VAL A 254 -0.78 0.12 4.53
N ILE A 255 -0.49 1.35 4.10
CA ILE A 255 -1.45 2.46 4.01
C ILE A 255 -1.24 3.14 2.66
N GLY A 256 -2.32 3.47 1.95
CA GLY A 256 -2.26 4.23 0.71
C GLY A 256 -2.28 5.74 0.97
N GLU A 257 -1.60 6.51 0.13
CA GLU A 257 -1.90 7.93 -0.03
C GLU A 257 -3.13 8.06 -0.92
N SER A 258 -4.16 8.78 -0.44
CA SER A 258 -5.35 9.02 -1.27
C SER A 258 -4.98 9.84 -2.51
N GLU A 259 -5.52 9.45 -3.66
CA GLU A 259 -5.50 10.31 -4.84
C GLU A 259 -6.31 11.58 -4.55
N PRO A 260 -5.75 12.77 -4.82
CA PRO A 260 -6.50 14.00 -4.67
C PRO A 260 -7.76 13.96 -5.56
N VAL A 261 -8.93 14.11 -4.97
CA VAL A 261 -10.18 14.28 -5.73
C VAL A 261 -10.13 15.67 -6.37
N PRO A 262 -10.18 15.80 -7.71
CA PRO A 262 -10.28 17.12 -8.33
C PRO A 262 -11.48 17.86 -7.76
N GLU A 263 -11.24 19.04 -7.20
CA GLU A 263 -12.33 19.85 -6.67
C GLU A 263 -13.37 20.17 -7.76
N PRO A 264 -14.67 20.18 -7.45
CA PRO A 264 -15.72 20.48 -8.44
C PRO A 264 -15.50 21.80 -9.18
N MET A 265 -14.88 22.77 -8.53
CA MET A 265 -14.51 24.06 -9.13
C MET A 265 -13.46 23.94 -10.23
N THR A 266 -12.51 23.01 -10.11
CA THR A 266 -11.48 22.75 -11.14
C THR A 266 -12.14 22.16 -12.39
N MET A 267 -13.09 21.25 -12.23
CA MET A 267 -13.86 20.67 -13.34
C MET A 267 -14.77 21.71 -13.99
N ALA A 268 -15.42 22.57 -13.21
CA ALA A 268 -16.22 23.68 -13.73
C ALA A 268 -15.36 24.71 -14.47
N GLY A 269 -14.18 25.05 -13.94
CA GLY A 269 -13.22 25.96 -14.58
C GLY A 269 -12.70 25.43 -15.92
N LEU A 270 -12.42 24.14 -16.01
CA LEU A 270 -11.98 23.49 -17.26
C LEU A 270 -13.12 23.50 -18.31
N ALA A 271 -14.35 23.17 -17.90
CA ALA A 271 -15.51 23.19 -18.77
C ALA A 271 -15.80 24.62 -19.32
N LEU A 272 -15.71 25.63 -18.47
CA LEU A 272 -15.88 27.04 -18.85
C LEU A 272 -14.74 27.53 -19.76
N GLY A 273 -13.50 27.12 -19.48
CA GLY A 273 -12.33 27.45 -20.32
C GLY A 273 -12.46 26.88 -21.75
N ILE A 274 -12.88 25.64 -21.90
CA ILE A 274 -13.11 25.00 -23.22
C ILE A 274 -14.27 25.67 -23.94
N SER A 275 -15.36 25.95 -23.26
CA SER A 275 -16.53 26.64 -23.83
C SER A 275 -16.20 28.08 -24.31
N GLY A 276 -15.38 28.79 -23.53
CA GLY A 276 -14.91 30.14 -23.87
C GLY A 276 -14.04 30.15 -25.11
N THR A 277 -13.14 29.19 -25.29
CA THR A 277 -12.27 29.10 -26.49
C THR A 277 -13.05 28.75 -27.75
N ILE A 278 -14.08 27.90 -27.66
CA ILE A 278 -14.96 27.56 -28.78
C ILE A 278 -15.81 28.79 -29.21
N ALA A 279 -16.34 29.54 -28.25
CA ALA A 279 -17.11 30.76 -28.52
C ALA A 279 -16.25 31.87 -29.19
N ALA A 280 -15.00 32.03 -28.72
CA ALA A 280 -14.06 32.99 -29.31
C ALA A 280 -13.66 32.64 -30.76
N ARG A 281 -13.48 31.34 -31.06
CA ARG A 281 -13.21 30.88 -32.45
C ARG A 281 -14.39 31.11 -33.35
N ARG A 282 -15.64 30.88 -32.94
CA ARG A 282 -16.85 31.16 -33.75
C ARG A 282 -17.02 32.64 -34.07
N ARG A 283 -16.74 33.54 -33.12
CA ARG A 283 -16.79 34.99 -33.34
C ARG A 283 -15.74 35.47 -34.33
N ARG A 284 -14.56 34.88 -34.42
CA ARG A 284 -13.55 35.23 -35.45
C ARG A 284 -13.93 34.75 -36.85
N ALA A 285 -14.52 33.56 -36.97
CA ALA A 285 -14.98 33.03 -38.24
C ALA A 285 -16.10 33.90 -38.90
N ASN A 286 -16.99 34.48 -38.10
CA ASN A 286 -18.08 35.33 -38.59
C ASN A 286 -17.67 36.80 -38.91
N LYS A 287 -16.41 37.20 -38.65
CA LYS A 287 -15.91 38.55 -39.01
C LYS A 287 -15.12 38.56 -40.32
N THR A 288 -14.90 37.43 -40.96
CA THR A 288 -14.14 37.24 -42.21
C THR A 288 -15.03 36.76 -43.37
N ALA A 289 -16.37 36.82 -43.24
CA ALA A 289 -17.36 36.56 -44.29
C ALA A 289 -18.09 37.90 -44.68
#